data_849b222dec389d325b5c69628bbf159c
#
_entry.id   849b222dec389d325b5c69628bbf159c
#
_cell.length_a   1.000
_cell.length_b   1.000
_cell.length_c   1.000
_cell.angle_alpha   90.00
_cell.angle_beta   90.00
_cell.angle_gamma   90.00
#
_symmetry.space_group_name_H-M   'P 1'
#
loop_
_entity.id
_entity.type
_entity.pdbx_description
1 polymer ?
#
loop_
_entity_poly.entity_id
_entity_poly.type
_entity_poly.pdbx_seq_one_letter_code
_entity_poly.pdbx_strand_id
1 'polypeptide(L)'
;MEKKRSFWDRLTGNIRAEEESEEPKRISVGTHRGNGKEKKQDKQENNWIEEENEEAELAVDVYETPTEIIIQTMVAGVKPEDLELSIARDMVTIKGKREESRTIDEDNYFSKELYWGRFSRTLSLPQEVEPEEVEATEKHGLLTIKLQKVDKDKTNSVKVKSL
;
A
#
# COMPACT_ATOMS: atom_id res chain seq x y z
N MET A 1 -3.30 51.54 12.61
CA MET A 1 -3.90 50.22 12.79
C MET A 1 -3.09 49.21 11.97
N GLU A 2 -2.14 48.51 12.61
CA GLU A 2 -1.32 47.51 11.93
C GLU A 2 -2.09 46.22 11.79
N LYS A 3 -2.29 45.74 10.53
CA LYS A 3 -2.84 44.41 10.23
C LYS A 3 -1.81 43.35 10.59
N LYS A 4 -2.11 42.52 11.59
CA LYS A 4 -1.34 41.33 11.92
C LYS A 4 -1.36 40.34 10.74
N ARG A 5 -0.20 40.07 10.16
CA ARG A 5 -0.02 39.10 9.10
C ARG A 5 -0.26 37.69 9.67
N SER A 6 -1.06 36.88 8.96
CA SER A 6 -1.37 35.50 9.30
C SER A 6 -0.11 34.64 9.26
N PHE A 7 -0.05 33.62 10.10
CA PHE A 7 1.04 32.64 10.15
C PHE A 7 1.30 31.99 8.77
N TRP A 8 0.24 31.83 7.97
CA TRP A 8 0.30 31.23 6.63
C TRP A 8 0.98 32.10 5.58
N ASP A 9 0.99 33.42 5.72
CA ASP A 9 1.70 34.34 4.80
C ASP A 9 3.23 34.24 4.91
N ARG A 10 3.74 33.54 5.92
CA ARG A 10 5.17 33.34 6.13
C ARG A 10 5.72 32.02 5.57
N LEU A 11 4.85 31.05 5.31
CA LEU A 11 5.24 29.73 4.83
C LEU A 11 5.23 29.60 3.30
N THR A 12 4.39 30.38 2.61
CA THR A 12 4.35 30.41 1.16
C THR A 12 5.16 31.60 0.66
N GLY A 13 6.40 31.36 0.24
CA GLY A 13 7.22 32.35 -0.45
C GLY A 13 6.50 32.87 -1.69
N ASN A 14 6.04 34.12 -1.62
CA ASN A 14 5.28 34.79 -2.66
C ASN A 14 6.19 35.08 -3.87
N ILE A 15 6.20 34.19 -4.84
CA ILE A 15 6.80 34.47 -6.17
C ILE A 15 5.72 35.17 -6.99
N ARG A 16 5.91 36.45 -7.16
CA ARG A 16 5.07 37.33 -7.95
C ARG A 16 5.39 37.06 -9.42
N ALA A 17 4.50 36.33 -10.13
CA ALA A 17 4.50 36.26 -11.58
C ALA A 17 3.65 37.41 -12.11
N GLU A 18 4.20 38.17 -13.04
CA GLU A 18 3.53 39.27 -13.75
C GLU A 18 2.46 38.71 -14.67
N GLU A 19 1.26 39.25 -14.58
CA GLU A 19 0.13 38.96 -15.45
C GLU A 19 0.30 39.65 -16.79
N GLU A 20 0.44 38.88 -17.87
CA GLU A 20 0.12 39.32 -19.21
C GLU A 20 -1.32 38.91 -19.54
N SER A 21 -2.14 39.93 -19.83
CA SER A 21 -3.57 39.82 -20.14
C SER A 21 -3.77 39.43 -21.60
N GLU A 22 -4.35 38.26 -21.89
CA GLU A 22 -4.99 37.99 -23.17
C GLU A 22 -6.48 37.66 -22.97
N GLU A 23 -7.33 38.43 -23.64
CA GLU A 23 -8.79 38.31 -23.66
C GLU A 23 -9.25 37.05 -24.43
N PRO A 24 -10.28 36.32 -23.95
CA PRO A 24 -10.85 35.21 -24.72
C PRO A 24 -11.94 35.71 -25.70
N LYS A 25 -11.75 35.43 -26.99
CA LYS A 25 -12.72 35.58 -28.07
C LYS A 25 -13.99 34.76 -27.81
N ARG A 26 -15.12 35.46 -27.80
CA ARG A 26 -16.46 34.83 -27.74
C ARG A 26 -16.78 34.18 -29.10
N ILE A 27 -17.03 32.89 -29.09
CA ILE A 27 -17.63 32.16 -30.21
C ILE A 27 -19.14 32.03 -29.91
N SER A 28 -19.98 32.67 -30.72
CA SER A 28 -21.41 32.49 -30.72
C SER A 28 -21.78 31.22 -31.51
N VAL A 29 -22.49 30.28 -30.88
CA VAL A 29 -23.12 29.17 -31.59
C VAL A 29 -24.61 29.30 -31.54
N GLY A 30 -25.20 29.22 -32.72
CA GLY A 30 -26.58 29.47 -33.02
C GLY A 30 -27.56 28.45 -32.42
N THR A 31 -28.73 28.97 -32.12
CA THR A 31 -29.93 28.26 -31.68
C THR A 31 -30.49 27.39 -32.79
N HIS A 32 -30.66 26.07 -32.50
CA HIS A 32 -31.61 25.26 -33.24
C HIS A 32 -32.69 24.76 -32.27
N ARG A 33 -33.93 25.17 -32.60
CA ARG A 33 -35.17 24.84 -31.95
C ARG A 33 -35.64 23.48 -32.51
N GLY A 34 -35.73 22.45 -31.65
CA GLY A 34 -36.30 21.16 -32.00
C GLY A 34 -37.06 20.60 -30.81
N ASN A 35 -38.38 20.57 -31.00
CA ASN A 35 -39.40 20.07 -30.05
C ASN A 35 -39.38 18.54 -30.03
N GLY A 36 -39.25 17.90 -28.85
CA GLY A 36 -39.26 16.44 -28.77
C GLY A 36 -39.37 15.94 -27.33
N LYS A 37 -40.56 15.42 -27.04
CA LYS A 37 -41.09 14.85 -25.81
C LYS A 37 -40.09 14.19 -24.87
N GLU A 38 -40.16 14.63 -23.60
CA GLU A 38 -39.59 13.97 -22.43
C GLU A 38 -40.04 12.53 -22.29
N LYS A 39 -39.09 11.60 -22.30
CA LYS A 39 -39.15 10.33 -21.59
C LYS A 39 -38.12 10.39 -20.48
N LYS A 40 -38.61 10.55 -19.25
CA LYS A 40 -37.84 10.23 -18.05
C LYS A 40 -37.45 8.77 -18.11
N GLN A 41 -36.22 8.48 -18.47
CA GLN A 41 -35.55 7.24 -18.13
C GLN A 41 -34.76 7.51 -16.86
N ASP A 42 -35.25 6.93 -15.76
CA ASP A 42 -34.46 6.72 -14.56
C ASP A 42 -33.18 5.98 -14.96
N LYS A 43 -32.09 6.69 -15.17
CA LYS A 43 -30.75 6.16 -15.10
C LYS A 43 -30.48 5.92 -13.62
N GLN A 44 -30.84 4.75 -13.11
CA GLN A 44 -30.07 4.12 -12.05
C GLN A 44 -28.67 3.99 -12.61
N GLU A 45 -27.85 4.96 -12.32
CA GLU A 45 -26.41 4.79 -12.35
C GLU A 45 -26.10 3.74 -11.29
N ASN A 46 -26.03 2.48 -11.76
CA ASN A 46 -25.36 1.42 -11.04
C ASN A 46 -23.90 1.84 -10.95
N ASN A 47 -23.62 2.67 -9.94
CA ASN A 47 -22.28 2.97 -9.51
C ASN A 47 -21.76 1.74 -8.75
N TRP A 48 -21.61 0.61 -9.49
CA TRP A 48 -20.71 -0.45 -9.09
C TRP A 48 -19.30 0.07 -9.32
N ILE A 49 -18.90 1.10 -8.56
CA ILE A 49 -17.52 1.27 -8.22
C ILE A 49 -17.27 0.06 -7.33
N GLU A 50 -16.78 -1.03 -7.95
CA GLU A 50 -15.92 -1.93 -7.24
C GLU A 50 -14.86 -1.00 -6.64
N GLU A 51 -14.95 -0.75 -5.33
CA GLU A 51 -13.78 -0.38 -4.57
C GLU A 51 -12.84 -1.56 -4.80
N GLU A 52 -12.05 -1.49 -5.86
CA GLU A 52 -10.83 -2.28 -5.99
C GLU A 52 -10.17 -2.03 -4.66
N ASN A 53 -10.14 -3.08 -3.82
CA ASN A 53 -9.42 -3.07 -2.57
C ASN A 53 -7.97 -2.84 -2.95
N GLU A 54 -7.57 -1.59 -3.10
CA GLU A 54 -6.20 -1.20 -3.39
C GLU A 54 -5.36 -1.67 -2.21
N GLU A 55 -4.76 -2.86 -2.40
CA GLU A 55 -3.78 -3.35 -1.45
C GLU A 55 -2.51 -2.51 -1.62
N ALA A 56 -2.13 -1.80 -0.56
CA ALA A 56 -0.87 -1.07 -0.59
C ALA A 56 0.31 -2.05 -0.62
N GLU A 57 1.36 -1.65 -1.31
CA GLU A 57 2.59 -2.42 -1.34
C GLU A 57 3.37 -2.22 -0.03
N LEU A 58 3.68 -3.31 0.67
CA LEU A 58 4.46 -3.27 1.90
C LEU A 58 5.95 -3.13 1.59
N ALA A 59 6.58 -2.11 2.15
CA ALA A 59 8.03 -1.93 2.07
C ALA A 59 8.76 -2.96 2.92
N VAL A 60 9.79 -3.57 2.38
CA VAL A 60 10.57 -4.63 3.04
C VAL A 60 12.06 -4.45 2.81
N ASP A 61 12.86 -4.83 3.79
CA ASP A 61 14.29 -5.05 3.66
C ASP A 61 14.58 -6.54 3.62
N VAL A 62 15.40 -6.97 2.66
CA VAL A 62 15.82 -8.37 2.50
C VAL A 62 17.34 -8.41 2.49
N TYR A 63 17.91 -9.22 3.35
CA TYR A 63 19.34 -9.47 3.40
C TYR A 63 19.64 -10.93 3.75
N GLU A 64 20.87 -11.36 3.58
CA GLU A 64 21.27 -12.73 3.83
C GLU A 64 22.48 -12.85 4.74
N THR A 65 22.56 -13.99 5.41
CA THR A 65 23.72 -14.52 6.10
C THR A 65 24.23 -15.75 5.35
N PRO A 66 25.31 -16.39 5.76
CA PRO A 66 25.76 -17.64 5.14
C PRO A 66 24.68 -18.73 5.13
N THR A 67 23.83 -18.80 6.14
CA THR A 67 22.84 -19.89 6.33
C THR A 67 21.38 -19.44 6.21
N GLU A 68 21.08 -18.16 6.30
CA GLU A 68 19.71 -17.65 6.38
C GLU A 68 19.46 -16.50 5.40
N ILE A 69 18.21 -16.35 4.96
CA ILE A 69 17.67 -15.13 4.37
C ILE A 69 16.79 -14.48 5.44
N ILE A 70 16.95 -13.17 5.62
CA ILE A 70 16.22 -12.41 6.63
C ILE A 70 15.40 -11.33 5.92
N ILE A 71 14.10 -11.27 6.24
CA ILE A 71 13.18 -10.26 5.76
C ILE A 71 12.73 -9.43 6.95
N GLN A 72 12.80 -8.11 6.83
CA GLN A 72 12.31 -7.17 7.84
C GLN A 72 11.32 -6.20 7.24
N THR A 73 10.26 -5.92 7.98
CA THR A 73 9.23 -4.96 7.57
C THR A 73 8.51 -4.34 8.76
N MET A 74 7.99 -3.12 8.56
CA MET A 74 7.23 -2.39 9.58
C MET A 74 5.75 -2.78 9.50
N VAL A 75 5.26 -3.45 10.55
CA VAL A 75 3.85 -3.87 10.69
C VAL A 75 3.16 -3.18 11.87
N ALA A 76 3.70 -2.05 12.33
CA ALA A 76 3.10 -1.30 13.42
C ALA A 76 1.62 -0.98 13.14
N GLY A 77 0.76 -1.15 14.15
CA GLY A 77 -0.69 -0.95 14.04
C GLY A 77 -1.46 -2.11 13.42
N VAL A 78 -0.78 -3.24 13.13
CA VAL A 78 -1.42 -4.48 12.68
C VAL A 78 -1.58 -5.42 13.88
N LYS A 79 -2.75 -6.03 14.03
CA LYS A 79 -2.93 -7.07 15.03
C LYS A 79 -2.32 -8.38 14.53
N PRO A 80 -1.78 -9.24 15.41
CA PRO A 80 -1.19 -10.52 14.99
C PRO A 80 -2.17 -11.41 14.20
N GLU A 81 -3.46 -11.38 14.52
CA GLU A 81 -4.51 -12.12 13.80
C GLU A 81 -4.81 -11.59 12.40
N ASP A 82 -4.44 -10.32 12.12
CA ASP A 82 -4.62 -9.67 10.82
C ASP A 82 -3.36 -9.75 9.94
N LEU A 83 -2.35 -10.51 10.39
CA LEU A 83 -1.09 -10.73 9.66
C LEU A 83 -1.01 -12.17 9.18
N GLU A 84 -0.87 -12.35 7.87
CA GLU A 84 -0.74 -13.64 7.20
C GLU A 84 0.63 -13.76 6.50
N LEU A 85 1.31 -14.87 6.75
CA LEU A 85 2.57 -15.21 6.10
C LEU A 85 2.39 -16.51 5.32
N SER A 86 2.70 -16.48 4.02
CA SER A 86 2.75 -17.66 3.17
C SER A 86 4.17 -17.82 2.63
N ILE A 87 4.77 -18.97 2.90
CA ILE A 87 6.17 -19.24 2.59
C ILE A 87 6.27 -20.48 1.72
N ALA A 88 6.84 -20.30 0.53
CA ALA A 88 7.24 -21.36 -0.38
C ALA A 88 8.77 -21.44 -0.43
N ARG A 89 9.33 -22.41 -1.16
CA ARG A 89 10.79 -22.59 -1.23
C ARG A 89 11.52 -21.39 -1.85
N ASP A 90 10.87 -20.72 -2.79
CA ASP A 90 11.47 -19.65 -3.60
C ASP A 90 10.70 -18.31 -3.48
N MET A 91 9.67 -18.27 -2.63
CA MET A 91 8.78 -17.13 -2.54
C MET A 91 8.22 -16.94 -1.14
N VAL A 92 8.09 -15.68 -0.72
CA VAL A 92 7.41 -15.27 0.52
C VAL A 92 6.33 -14.25 0.20
N THR A 93 5.13 -14.46 0.72
CA THR A 93 4.04 -13.50 0.66
C THR A 93 3.65 -13.06 2.06
N ILE A 94 3.64 -11.75 2.28
CA ILE A 94 3.23 -11.11 3.53
C ILE A 94 1.96 -10.33 3.22
N LYS A 95 0.88 -10.59 3.96
CA LYS A 95 -0.39 -9.86 3.87
C LYS A 95 -0.82 -9.38 5.24
N GLY A 96 -1.51 -8.27 5.26
CA GLY A 96 -2.07 -7.78 6.50
C GLY A 96 -3.07 -6.65 6.29
N LYS A 97 -3.68 -6.23 7.42
CA LYS A 97 -4.64 -5.14 7.44
C LYS A 97 -4.36 -4.24 8.63
N ARG A 98 -4.29 -2.93 8.40
CA ARG A 98 -4.31 -1.93 9.47
C ARG A 98 -5.71 -1.39 9.62
N GLU A 99 -6.30 -1.53 10.80
CA GLU A 99 -7.61 -1.00 11.10
C GLU A 99 -7.49 0.31 11.88
N GLU A 100 -8.21 1.32 11.43
CA GLU A 100 -8.35 2.55 12.19
C GLU A 100 -9.26 2.28 13.41
N SER A 101 -8.74 2.52 14.61
CA SER A 101 -9.45 2.21 15.86
C SER A 101 -10.56 3.21 16.20
N ARG A 102 -10.62 4.33 15.51
CA ARG A 102 -11.60 5.40 15.70
C ARG A 102 -12.06 5.93 14.36
N THR A 103 -13.39 6.02 14.18
CA THR A 103 -13.98 6.73 13.05
C THR A 103 -14.00 8.20 13.40
N ILE A 104 -13.26 9.02 12.67
CA ILE A 104 -13.23 10.48 12.77
C ILE A 104 -13.78 11.02 11.46
N ASP A 105 -14.71 11.97 11.55
CA ASP A 105 -15.25 12.63 10.36
C ASP A 105 -14.13 13.33 9.59
N GLU A 106 -14.14 13.22 8.27
CA GLU A 106 -13.06 13.72 7.41
C GLU A 106 -12.80 15.21 7.59
N ASP A 107 -13.85 16.00 7.83
CA ASP A 107 -13.78 17.43 8.09
C ASP A 107 -13.01 17.80 9.37
N ASN A 108 -12.77 16.84 10.25
CA ASN A 108 -12.05 17.04 11.51
C ASN A 108 -10.55 16.76 11.42
N TYR A 109 -10.05 16.30 10.26
CA TYR A 109 -8.61 16.10 10.06
C TYR A 109 -7.93 17.38 9.63
N PHE A 110 -6.85 17.72 10.30
CA PHE A 110 -5.90 18.74 9.84
C PHE A 110 -4.84 18.17 8.89
N SER A 111 -4.50 16.89 9.06
CA SER A 111 -3.62 16.11 8.19
C SER A 111 -3.97 14.63 8.34
N LYS A 112 -4.05 13.89 7.24
CA LYS A 112 -4.35 12.45 7.20
C LYS A 112 -3.34 11.79 6.27
N GLU A 113 -2.23 11.34 6.84
CA GLU A 113 -1.09 10.79 6.09
C GLU A 113 -0.86 9.30 6.37
N LEU A 114 -1.52 8.75 7.42
CA LEU A 114 -1.38 7.35 7.76
C LEU A 114 -2.21 6.48 6.82
N TYR A 115 -1.60 5.38 6.38
CA TYR A 115 -2.30 4.38 5.59
C TYR A 115 -3.07 3.41 6.50
N TRP A 116 -4.37 3.33 6.29
CA TRP A 116 -5.28 2.34 6.87
C TRP A 116 -5.86 1.49 5.75
N GLY A 117 -5.83 0.19 5.90
CA GLY A 117 -6.32 -0.71 4.87
C GLY A 117 -5.49 -1.98 4.75
N ARG A 118 -5.73 -2.71 3.67
CA ARG A 118 -5.00 -3.93 3.33
C ARG A 118 -3.67 -3.60 2.68
N PHE A 119 -2.68 -4.42 2.94
CA PHE A 119 -1.39 -4.38 2.28
C PHE A 119 -0.91 -5.79 1.97
N SER A 120 -0.12 -5.91 0.93
CA SER A 120 0.56 -7.15 0.62
C SER A 120 1.95 -6.93 0.06
N ARG A 121 2.77 -7.95 0.15
CA ARG A 121 4.08 -8.02 -0.49
C ARG A 121 4.40 -9.46 -0.85
N THR A 122 4.72 -9.71 -2.11
CA THR A 122 5.28 -10.97 -2.56
C THR A 122 6.72 -10.78 -3.00
N LEU A 123 7.62 -11.62 -2.51
CA LEU A 123 9.05 -11.57 -2.75
C LEU A 123 9.50 -12.88 -3.34
N SER A 124 10.23 -12.83 -4.45
CA SER A 124 11.01 -13.96 -4.93
C SER A 124 12.35 -14.01 -4.19
N LEU A 125 12.71 -15.16 -3.67
CA LEU A 125 13.93 -15.34 -2.91
C LEU A 125 15.12 -15.62 -3.86
N PRO A 126 16.34 -15.14 -3.53
CA PRO A 126 17.53 -15.38 -4.36
C PRO A 126 18.02 -16.82 -4.31
N GLN A 127 17.62 -17.57 -3.27
CA GLN A 127 17.93 -18.98 -3.06
C GLN A 127 16.73 -19.69 -2.44
N GLU A 128 16.65 -21.01 -2.67
CA GLU A 128 15.63 -21.84 -2.03
C GLU A 128 15.84 -21.92 -0.53
N VAL A 129 14.74 -21.92 0.20
CA VAL A 129 14.68 -22.04 1.66
C VAL A 129 13.86 -23.26 2.07
N GLU A 130 14.03 -23.69 3.33
CA GLU A 130 13.22 -24.74 3.94
C GLU A 130 11.96 -24.11 4.57
N PRO A 131 10.76 -24.29 4.00
CA PRO A 131 9.54 -23.64 4.50
C PRO A 131 9.13 -24.12 5.91
N GLU A 132 9.62 -25.29 6.33
CA GLU A 132 9.35 -25.87 7.64
C GLU A 132 10.29 -25.31 8.74
N GLU A 133 11.41 -24.70 8.34
CA GLU A 133 12.43 -24.14 9.24
C GLU A 133 12.41 -22.60 9.19
N VAL A 134 11.23 -22.02 9.48
CA VAL A 134 11.01 -20.56 9.46
C VAL A 134 10.73 -20.05 10.86
N GLU A 135 11.39 -18.96 11.23
CA GLU A 135 11.12 -18.21 12.44
C GLU A 135 10.59 -16.82 12.06
N ALA A 136 9.37 -16.49 12.51
CA ALA A 136 8.78 -15.16 12.36
C ALA A 136 8.52 -14.54 13.73
N THR A 137 9.06 -13.35 13.97
CA THR A 137 8.90 -12.62 15.23
C THR A 137 8.50 -11.17 14.97
N GLU A 138 7.53 -10.68 15.73
CA GLU A 138 7.16 -9.26 15.76
C GLU A 138 7.62 -8.67 17.10
N LYS A 139 8.30 -7.52 17.02
CA LYS A 139 8.72 -6.77 18.20
C LYS A 139 8.63 -5.27 17.93
N HIS A 140 7.81 -4.60 18.70
CA HIS A 140 7.63 -3.14 18.63
C HIS A 140 7.24 -2.64 17.23
N GLY A 141 6.42 -3.39 16.51
CA GLY A 141 5.97 -3.05 15.15
C GLY A 141 6.93 -3.47 14.04
N LEU A 142 8.07 -4.07 14.37
CA LEU A 142 9.01 -4.65 13.39
C LEU A 142 8.79 -6.15 13.31
N LEU A 143 8.36 -6.63 12.14
CA LEU A 143 8.32 -8.04 11.80
C LEU A 143 9.68 -8.46 11.25
N THR A 144 10.24 -9.54 11.79
CA THR A 144 11.46 -10.17 11.31
C THR A 144 11.16 -11.63 10.97
N ILE A 145 11.42 -12.02 9.73
CA ILE A 145 11.26 -13.39 9.22
C ILE A 145 12.65 -13.94 8.89
N LYS A 146 13.03 -15.03 9.52
CA LYS A 146 14.27 -15.76 9.23
C LYS A 146 13.93 -17.05 8.51
N LEU A 147 14.56 -17.24 7.37
CA LEU A 147 14.33 -18.34 6.46
C LEU A 147 15.65 -19.13 6.31
N GLN A 148 15.66 -20.37 6.74
CA GLN A 148 16.83 -21.23 6.60
C GLN A 148 17.03 -21.59 5.13
N LYS A 149 18.23 -21.37 4.60
CA LYS A 149 18.60 -21.74 3.22
C LYS A 149 18.68 -23.26 3.09
N VAL A 150 18.23 -23.79 1.93
CA VAL A 150 18.44 -25.20 1.61
C VAL A 150 19.93 -25.47 1.51
N ASP A 151 20.41 -26.40 2.31
CA ASP A 151 21.79 -26.90 2.23
C ASP A 151 21.91 -27.90 1.05
N LYS A 152 22.44 -27.42 -0.09
CA LYS A 152 22.64 -28.23 -1.30
C LYS A 152 23.77 -29.27 -1.15
N ASP A 153 24.63 -29.12 -0.15
CA ASP A 153 25.76 -30.00 0.11
C ASP A 153 25.40 -31.14 1.11
N LYS A 154 24.17 -31.11 1.64
CA LYS A 154 23.68 -32.11 2.59
C LYS A 154 23.51 -33.47 1.89
N THR A 155 24.48 -34.35 2.01
CA THR A 155 24.40 -35.73 1.53
C THR A 155 23.91 -36.65 2.62
N ASN A 156 22.93 -37.49 2.32
CA ASN A 156 22.42 -38.50 3.25
C ASN A 156 22.98 -39.85 2.88
N SER A 157 23.80 -40.44 3.77
CA SER A 157 24.36 -41.78 3.57
C SER A 157 23.42 -42.84 4.14
N VAL A 158 22.85 -43.67 3.26
CA VAL A 158 21.94 -44.74 3.63
C VAL A 158 22.68 -46.08 3.62
N LYS A 159 22.66 -46.79 4.76
CA LYS A 159 23.16 -48.16 4.83
C LYS A 159 22.10 -49.12 4.28
N VAL A 160 22.45 -49.85 3.21
CA VAL A 160 21.60 -50.93 2.68
C VAL A 160 21.70 -52.12 3.60
N LYS A 161 20.56 -52.64 4.08
CA LYS A 161 20.44 -53.92 4.79
C LYS A 161 20.13 -54.98 3.76
N SER A 162 20.94 -56.06 3.73
CA SER A 162 20.56 -57.30 3.04
C SER A 162 19.54 -58.06 3.89
N LEU A 163 18.51 -58.59 3.26
CA LEU A 163 17.50 -59.48 3.87
C LEU A 163 18.08 -60.91 3.91
#